data_80a3e005d40f03a67044ca63eae38c52
#
_entry.id   80a3e005d40f03a67044ca63eae38c52
#
_cell.length_a   1.000
_cell.length_b   1.000
_cell.length_c   1.000
_cell.angle_alpha   90.00
_cell.angle_beta   90.00
_cell.angle_gamma   90.00
#
_symmetry.space_group_name_H-M   'P 1'
#
loop_
_entity.id
_entity.type
_entity.pdbx_description
1 polymer ?
#
loop_
_entity_poly.entity_id
_entity_poly.type
_entity_poly.pdbx_seq_one_letter_code
_entity_poly.pdbx_strand_id
1 'polypeptide(L)'
;MIQDPSPRTDRRSGELDWLLDDMVLRVTEVRHAVVLSNDGLAVGASTGLKREDAEHLAAVASGFNSLAKGAGRHFGAGGVRQTMVEMDDAFLFVAAAGDGSCLALLTDVTADIGLVAYEMARLVKRVGEHLYTAPRVAARPPAAG
;
A
#
# COMPACT_ATOMS: atom_id res chain seq x y z
N MET A 1 -29.30 -2.28 10.51
CA MET A 1 -29.00 -1.97 10.18
C MET A 1 -28.15 -1.32 10.03
N ILE A 2 -27.71 -1.11 9.94
CA ILE A 2 -27.07 -0.60 9.80
C ILE A 2 -26.21 -0.17 9.25
N GLN A 3 -25.78 0.09 8.88
CA GLN A 3 -24.99 0.37 8.32
C GLN A 3 -24.42 1.23 8.09
N ASP A 4 -23.96 1.79 8.11
CA ASP A 4 -23.55 2.65 7.88
C ASP A 4 -22.40 3.14 7.58
N PRO A 5 -21.97 3.24 7.16
CA PRO A 5 -20.72 3.51 6.80
C PRO A 5 -20.53 4.91 6.48
N SER A 6 -19.46 5.42 6.68
CA SER A 6 -19.16 6.75 6.36
C SER A 6 -18.99 6.91 4.87
N PRO A 7 -19.76 7.71 4.23
CA PRO A 7 -19.64 7.87 2.80
C PRO A 7 -18.26 8.36 2.38
N ARG A 8 -17.65 9.19 3.18
CA ARG A 8 -16.33 9.65 2.87
C ARG A 8 -15.30 8.57 2.86
N THR A 9 -15.36 7.69 3.82
CA THR A 9 -14.45 6.58 3.89
C THR A 9 -14.65 5.66 2.70
N ASP A 10 -15.89 5.41 2.36
CA ASP A 10 -16.17 4.54 1.24
C ASP A 10 -15.64 5.11 -0.07
N ARG A 11 -15.78 6.40 -0.25
CA ARG A 11 -15.33 7.02 -1.46
C ARG A 11 -13.81 6.97 -1.59
N ARG A 12 -13.12 7.24 -0.50
CA ARG A 12 -11.68 7.20 -0.50
C ARG A 12 -11.18 5.79 -0.76
N SER A 13 -11.78 4.82 -0.10
CA SER A 13 -11.42 3.43 -0.32
C SER A 13 -11.65 3.01 -1.75
N GLY A 14 -12.75 3.45 -2.33
CA GLY A 14 -13.06 3.11 -3.69
C GLY A 14 -12.02 3.61 -4.67
N GLU A 15 -11.50 4.81 -4.44
CA GLU A 15 -10.49 5.37 -5.32
C GLU A 15 -9.17 4.64 -5.19
N LEU A 16 -8.78 4.29 -3.96
CA LEU A 16 -7.58 3.51 -3.77
C LEU A 16 -7.73 2.12 -4.37
N ASP A 17 -8.90 1.53 -4.18
CA ASP A 17 -9.15 0.20 -4.75
C ASP A 17 -9.01 0.23 -6.26
N TRP A 18 -9.48 1.30 -6.89
CA TRP A 18 -9.36 1.43 -8.33
C TRP A 18 -7.89 1.44 -8.77
N LEU A 19 -7.05 2.19 -8.05
CA LEU A 19 -5.63 2.24 -8.37
C LEU A 19 -4.99 0.86 -8.23
N LEU A 20 -5.39 0.11 -7.21
CA LEU A 20 -4.85 -1.22 -6.99
C LEU A 20 -5.34 -2.20 -8.05
N ASP A 21 -6.59 -2.10 -8.44
CA ASP A 21 -7.13 -2.94 -9.49
C ASP A 21 -6.45 -2.68 -10.82
N ASP A 22 -6.12 -1.43 -11.09
CA ASP A 22 -5.39 -1.08 -12.29
C ASP A 22 -4.03 -1.78 -12.33
N MET A 23 -3.34 -1.80 -11.21
CA MET A 23 -2.06 -2.48 -11.11
C MET A 23 -2.19 -3.98 -11.36
N VAL A 24 -3.20 -4.60 -10.76
CA VAL A 24 -3.44 -6.03 -10.92
C VAL A 24 -3.74 -6.35 -12.38
N LEU A 25 -4.43 -5.46 -13.07
CA LEU A 25 -4.73 -5.68 -14.48
C LEU A 25 -3.50 -5.50 -15.36
N ARG A 26 -2.66 -4.53 -15.04
CA ARG A 26 -1.50 -4.25 -15.88
C ARG A 26 -0.35 -5.23 -15.70
N VAL A 27 -0.21 -5.78 -14.52
CA VAL A 27 0.86 -6.74 -14.25
C VAL A 27 0.20 -8.06 -13.88
N THR A 28 0.09 -8.94 -14.84
CA THR A 28 -0.72 -10.14 -14.69
C THR A 28 -0.25 -11.08 -13.58
N GLU A 29 1.02 -11.01 -13.23
CA GLU A 29 1.54 -11.85 -12.16
C GLU A 29 1.17 -11.36 -10.77
N VAL A 30 0.65 -10.12 -10.65
CA VAL A 30 0.24 -9.62 -9.36
C VAL A 30 -1.12 -10.20 -9.03
N ARG A 31 -1.22 -10.90 -7.92
CA ARG A 31 -2.46 -11.53 -7.49
C ARG A 31 -3.30 -10.62 -6.63
N HIS A 32 -2.66 -9.96 -5.69
CA HIS A 32 -3.36 -9.12 -4.72
C HIS A 32 -2.55 -7.91 -4.38
N ALA A 33 -3.25 -6.82 -4.07
CA ALA A 33 -2.62 -5.56 -3.68
C ALA A 33 -3.41 -4.92 -2.56
N VAL A 34 -2.72 -4.37 -1.57
CA VAL A 34 -3.33 -3.72 -0.41
C VAL A 34 -2.54 -2.48 -0.06
N VAL A 35 -3.25 -1.40 0.24
CA VAL A 35 -2.63 -0.23 0.87
C VAL A 35 -2.98 -0.28 2.34
N LEU A 36 -2.00 -0.10 3.20
CA LEU A 36 -2.21 -0.11 4.64
C LEU A 36 -1.73 1.17 5.25
N SER A 37 -2.41 1.56 6.33
CA SER A 37 -2.08 2.78 7.04
C SER A 37 -0.91 2.57 7.97
N ASN A 38 -0.46 3.65 8.57
CA ASN A 38 0.67 3.62 9.50
C ASN A 38 0.47 2.64 10.64
N ASP A 39 -0.77 2.42 11.06
CA ASP A 39 -1.04 1.49 12.15
C ASP A 39 -1.43 0.10 11.66
N GLY A 40 -1.15 -0.21 10.43
CA GLY A 40 -1.29 -1.58 9.93
C GLY A 40 -2.68 -1.99 9.50
N LEU A 41 -3.57 -1.02 9.30
CA LEU A 41 -4.93 -1.32 8.88
C LEU A 41 -5.06 -1.19 7.37
N ALA A 42 -5.78 -2.10 6.75
CA ALA A 42 -6.03 -2.04 5.32
C ALA A 42 -6.95 -0.86 5.03
N VAL A 43 -6.53 0.03 4.13
CA VAL A 43 -7.35 1.16 3.72
C VAL A 43 -7.74 1.09 2.25
N GLY A 44 -7.22 0.13 1.52
CA GLY A 44 -7.60 -0.14 0.15
C GLY A 44 -7.13 -1.52 -0.24
N ALA A 45 -7.83 -2.19 -1.12
CA ALA A 45 -7.48 -3.55 -1.54
C ALA A 45 -7.97 -3.80 -2.96
N SER A 46 -7.25 -4.68 -3.67
CA SER A 46 -7.69 -5.09 -4.99
C SER A 46 -8.97 -5.93 -4.87
N THR A 47 -9.78 -5.89 -5.91
CA THR A 47 -11.13 -6.43 -5.84
C THR A 47 -11.22 -7.89 -5.50
N GLY A 48 -10.38 -8.72 -5.96
CA GLY A 48 -10.47 -10.15 -5.69
C GLY A 48 -10.10 -10.58 -4.28
N LEU A 49 -9.68 -9.66 -3.44
CA LEU A 49 -9.17 -9.99 -2.13
C LEU A 49 -10.26 -9.79 -1.09
N LYS A 50 -10.58 -10.86 -0.35
CA LYS A 50 -11.59 -10.77 0.69
C LYS A 50 -11.10 -9.88 1.80
N ARG A 51 -12.04 -9.28 2.52
CA ARG A 51 -11.70 -8.38 3.59
C ARG A 51 -10.78 -8.99 4.63
N GLU A 52 -11.07 -10.22 5.04
CA GLU A 52 -10.22 -10.88 6.03
C GLU A 52 -8.81 -11.08 5.52
N ASP A 53 -8.68 -11.41 4.24
CA ASP A 53 -7.38 -11.63 3.65
C ASP A 53 -6.64 -10.31 3.49
N ALA A 54 -7.35 -9.24 3.16
CA ALA A 54 -6.74 -7.92 3.07
C ALA A 54 -6.21 -7.49 4.43
N GLU A 55 -6.98 -7.72 5.48
CA GLU A 55 -6.55 -7.36 6.83
C GLU A 55 -5.36 -8.20 7.26
N HIS A 56 -5.35 -9.47 6.90
CA HIS A 56 -4.23 -10.33 7.22
C HIS A 56 -2.96 -9.89 6.50
N LEU A 57 -3.08 -9.60 5.20
CA LEU A 57 -1.94 -9.15 4.42
C LEU A 57 -1.41 -7.82 4.95
N ALA A 58 -2.30 -6.91 5.32
CA ALA A 58 -1.90 -5.63 5.88
C ALA A 58 -1.12 -5.82 7.18
N ALA A 59 -1.59 -6.72 8.05
CA ALA A 59 -0.90 -6.97 9.31
C ALA A 59 0.48 -7.56 9.09
N VAL A 60 0.59 -8.51 8.18
CA VAL A 60 1.88 -9.12 7.86
C VAL A 60 2.83 -8.09 7.29
N ALA A 61 2.36 -7.29 6.34
CA ALA A 61 3.20 -6.27 5.71
C ALA A 61 3.67 -5.24 6.73
N SER A 62 2.77 -4.84 7.63
CA SER A 62 3.12 -3.90 8.68
C SER A 62 4.23 -4.46 9.56
N GLY A 63 4.15 -5.74 9.90
CA GLY A 63 5.18 -6.40 10.70
C GLY A 63 6.53 -6.39 10.02
N PHE A 64 6.57 -6.78 8.75
CA PHE A 64 7.82 -6.77 8.01
C PHE A 64 8.40 -5.36 7.91
N ASN A 65 7.56 -4.39 7.64
CA ASN A 65 8.02 -3.02 7.52
C ASN A 65 8.60 -2.52 8.85
N SER A 66 7.94 -2.85 9.95
CA SER A 66 8.43 -2.45 11.28
C SER A 66 9.77 -3.08 11.60
N LEU A 67 9.92 -4.37 11.31
CA LEU A 67 11.18 -5.05 11.55
C LEU A 67 12.30 -4.47 10.71
N ALA A 68 12.01 -4.19 9.44
CA ALA A 68 13.00 -3.60 8.56
C ALA A 68 13.40 -2.21 9.04
N LYS A 69 12.44 -1.41 9.50
CA LYS A 69 12.75 -0.09 10.05
C LYS A 69 13.65 -0.21 11.27
N GLY A 70 13.41 -1.20 12.12
CA GLY A 70 14.25 -1.43 13.27
C GLY A 70 15.68 -1.72 12.87
N ALA A 71 15.87 -2.54 11.86
CA ALA A 71 17.20 -2.83 11.35
C ALA A 71 17.86 -1.58 10.79
N GLY A 72 17.11 -0.79 10.04
CA GLY A 72 17.65 0.44 9.46
C GLY A 72 18.14 1.40 10.53
N ARG A 73 17.39 1.54 11.61
CA ARG A 73 17.80 2.41 12.71
C ARG A 73 19.01 1.86 13.44
N HIS A 74 18.99 0.57 13.72
CA HIS A 74 20.07 -0.05 14.50
C HIS A 74 21.40 0.02 13.78
N PHE A 75 21.40 -0.19 12.48
CA PHE A 75 22.64 -0.22 11.71
C PHE A 75 22.93 1.10 10.99
N GLY A 76 22.16 2.12 11.25
CA GLY A 76 22.38 3.41 10.62
C GLY A 76 22.18 3.37 9.12
N ALA A 77 21.30 2.52 8.64
CA ALA A 77 21.10 2.34 7.21
C ALA A 77 20.00 3.24 6.63
N GLY A 78 19.31 3.98 7.48
CA GLY A 78 18.29 4.91 6.99
C GLY A 78 16.92 4.29 6.90
N GLY A 79 16.02 4.96 6.18
CA GLY A 79 14.65 4.50 6.05
C GLY A 79 14.52 3.31 5.12
N VAL A 80 13.39 2.62 5.25
CA VAL A 80 13.12 1.43 4.45
C VAL A 80 12.33 1.83 3.22
N ARG A 81 12.80 1.46 2.05
CA ARG A 81 12.08 1.73 0.82
C ARG A 81 11.24 0.55 0.39
N GLN A 82 11.77 -0.64 0.54
CA GLN A 82 11.09 -1.83 0.05
C GLN A 82 11.56 -3.06 0.77
N THR A 83 10.66 -3.98 1.00
CA THR A 83 10.95 -5.29 1.58
C THR A 83 10.42 -6.34 0.60
N MET A 84 11.18 -7.39 0.37
CA MET A 84 10.73 -8.49 -0.48
C MET A 84 10.92 -9.80 0.25
N VAL A 85 9.90 -10.65 0.20
CA VAL A 85 9.98 -11.98 0.77
C VAL A 85 9.72 -12.96 -0.35
N GLU A 86 10.67 -13.86 -0.57
CA GLU A 86 10.53 -14.90 -1.58
C GLU A 86 10.02 -16.16 -0.92
N MET A 87 8.91 -16.69 -1.42
CA MET A 87 8.35 -17.95 -0.95
C MET A 87 8.42 -18.93 -2.09
N ASP A 88 8.13 -20.19 -1.83
CA ASP A 88 8.21 -21.20 -2.88
C ASP A 88 7.32 -20.87 -4.07
N ASP A 89 6.13 -20.36 -3.80
CA ASP A 89 5.16 -20.15 -4.87
C ASP A 89 4.68 -18.71 -5.00
N ALA A 90 5.34 -17.78 -4.38
CA ALA A 90 4.91 -16.37 -4.45
C ALA A 90 6.01 -15.44 -3.97
N PHE A 91 5.89 -14.18 -4.34
CA PHE A 91 6.68 -13.11 -3.73
C PHE A 91 5.74 -12.17 -3.00
N LEU A 92 6.21 -11.66 -1.87
CA LEU A 92 5.53 -10.58 -1.17
C LEU A 92 6.42 -9.35 -1.23
N PHE A 93 5.88 -8.25 -1.72
CA PHE A 93 6.60 -6.99 -1.77
C PHE A 93 5.89 -5.98 -0.88
N VAL A 94 6.65 -5.24 -0.08
CA VAL A 94 6.11 -4.17 0.74
C VAL A 94 6.93 -2.92 0.48
N ALA A 95 6.28 -1.85 0.10
CA ALA A 95 6.96 -0.60 -0.18
C ALA A 95 6.35 0.54 0.64
N ALA A 96 7.19 1.43 1.12
CA ALA A 96 6.73 2.60 1.85
C ALA A 96 6.04 3.55 0.89
N ALA A 97 4.92 4.10 1.30
CA ALA A 97 4.12 5.00 0.47
C ALA A 97 3.98 6.39 1.09
N GLY A 98 4.93 6.82 1.86
CA GLY A 98 4.90 8.13 2.51
C GLY A 98 4.23 8.04 3.86
N ASP A 99 4.36 9.01 4.68
CA ASP A 99 3.80 9.20 6.02
C ASP A 99 3.48 7.90 6.80
N GLY A 100 4.22 6.86 6.60
CA GLY A 100 4.03 5.62 7.35
C GLY A 100 3.12 4.61 6.68
N SER A 101 2.42 5.01 5.62
CA SER A 101 1.60 4.07 4.86
C SER A 101 2.47 3.14 4.03
N CYS A 102 1.91 2.01 3.64
CA CYS A 102 2.64 1.03 2.82
C CYS A 102 1.74 0.46 1.74
N LEU A 103 2.38 -0.01 0.69
CA LEU A 103 1.74 -0.80 -0.34
C LEU A 103 2.28 -2.20 -0.26
N ALA A 104 1.42 -3.20 -0.23
CA ALA A 104 1.83 -4.61 -0.23
C ALA A 104 1.27 -5.31 -1.45
N LEU A 105 2.11 -6.08 -2.12
CA LEU A 105 1.71 -6.87 -3.28
C LEU A 105 2.06 -8.32 -3.06
N LEU A 106 1.16 -9.21 -3.45
CA LEU A 106 1.46 -10.63 -3.50
C LEU A 106 1.45 -11.04 -4.96
N THR A 107 2.53 -11.64 -5.43
CA THR A 107 2.67 -12.00 -6.84
C THR A 107 2.96 -13.47 -7.02
N ASP A 108 2.79 -13.96 -8.25
CA ASP A 108 3.26 -15.27 -8.62
C ASP A 108 4.76 -15.32 -8.58
N VAL A 109 5.29 -16.52 -8.43
CA VAL A 109 6.74 -16.72 -8.45
C VAL A 109 7.33 -16.47 -9.85
N THR A 110 6.49 -16.44 -10.87
CA THR A 110 6.94 -16.16 -12.24
C THR A 110 7.06 -14.67 -12.53
N ALA A 111 6.73 -13.82 -11.57
CA ALA A 111 6.75 -12.39 -11.79
C ALA A 111 8.16 -11.89 -12.08
N ASP A 112 8.24 -10.90 -12.98
CA ASP A 112 9.48 -10.21 -13.25
C ASP A 112 9.69 -9.20 -12.13
N ILE A 113 10.65 -9.47 -11.26
CA ILE A 113 10.88 -8.65 -10.09
C ILE A 113 11.16 -7.20 -10.45
N GLY A 114 11.94 -6.98 -11.50
CA GLY A 114 12.26 -5.61 -11.92
C GLY A 114 11.02 -4.85 -12.39
N LEU A 115 10.16 -5.52 -13.12
CA LEU A 115 8.93 -4.88 -13.59
C LEU A 115 8.01 -4.59 -12.41
N VAL A 116 7.88 -5.54 -11.49
CA VAL A 116 7.03 -5.33 -10.31
C VAL A 116 7.56 -4.15 -9.50
N ALA A 117 8.86 -4.09 -9.27
CA ALA A 117 9.44 -3.00 -8.50
C ALA A 117 9.19 -1.65 -9.18
N TYR A 118 9.32 -1.62 -10.50
CA TYR A 118 9.07 -0.40 -11.25
C TYR A 118 7.62 0.06 -11.12
N GLU A 119 6.70 -0.87 -11.30
CA GLU A 119 5.29 -0.55 -11.22
C GLU A 119 4.88 -0.19 -9.80
N MET A 120 5.49 -0.81 -8.79
CA MET A 120 5.24 -0.45 -7.41
C MET A 120 5.67 0.99 -7.14
N ALA A 121 6.84 1.38 -7.64
CA ALA A 121 7.32 2.73 -7.42
C ALA A 121 6.35 3.76 -8.02
N ARG A 122 5.81 3.45 -9.19
CA ARG A 122 4.82 4.33 -9.82
C ARG A 122 3.54 4.37 -9.01
N LEU A 123 3.08 3.21 -8.54
CA LEU A 123 1.84 3.14 -7.80
C LEU A 123 1.97 3.82 -6.45
N VAL A 124 3.11 3.64 -5.79
CA VAL A 124 3.38 4.29 -4.51
C VAL A 124 3.25 5.79 -4.64
N LYS A 125 3.77 6.35 -5.72
CA LYS A 125 3.67 7.78 -5.93
C LYS A 125 2.23 8.22 -6.09
N ARG A 126 1.46 7.48 -6.88
CA ARG A 126 0.05 7.81 -7.09
C ARG A 126 -0.77 7.67 -5.80
N VAL A 127 -0.50 6.63 -5.03
CA VAL A 127 -1.17 6.42 -3.76
C VAL A 127 -0.84 7.57 -2.81
N GLY A 128 0.43 7.95 -2.75
CA GLY A 128 0.83 9.04 -1.89
C GLY A 128 0.15 10.35 -2.25
N GLU A 129 0.09 10.63 -3.53
CA GLU A 129 -0.61 11.83 -4.00
C GLU A 129 -2.08 11.78 -3.61
N HIS A 130 -2.69 10.63 -3.74
CA HIS A 130 -4.09 10.47 -3.43
C HIS A 130 -4.38 10.64 -1.95
N LEU A 131 -3.53 10.10 -1.10
CA LEU A 131 -3.71 10.19 0.34
C LEU A 131 -3.53 11.62 0.84
N TYR A 132 -2.67 12.37 0.20
CA TYR A 132 -2.38 13.72 0.68
C TYR A 132 -3.20 14.84 0.07
N THR A 133 -3.76 14.62 -1.07
CA THR A 133 -4.37 15.70 -1.81
C THR A 133 -5.62 16.26 -1.18
N ALA A 134 -6.47 15.38 -0.72
CA ALA A 134 -7.76 15.80 -0.23
C ALA A 134 -7.72 16.82 0.90
N PRO A 135 -6.97 16.57 1.94
CA PRO A 135 -7.00 17.52 3.05
C PRO A 135 -6.34 18.82 2.73
N ARG A 136 -5.48 18.84 1.74
CA ARG A 136 -4.76 19.98 1.49
C ARG A 136 -5.54 21.09 0.96
N VAL A 137 -6.51 20.83 0.27
CA VAL A 137 -7.31 21.83 -0.32
C VAL A 137 -7.85 22.76 0.70
N ALA A 138 -8.35 22.25 1.74
CA ALA A 138 -8.94 23.08 2.73
C ALA A 138 -7.97 23.88 3.48
N ALA A 139 -6.84 23.39 3.57
CA ALA A 139 -5.96 24.02 4.44
C ALA A 139 -5.31 25.23 3.97
N ARG A 140 -5.30 25.67 3.01
CA ARG A 140 -4.52 26.54 2.64
C ARG A 140 -4.52 27.81 2.96
N PRO A 141 -4.20 28.31 3.48
CA PRO A 141 -4.29 29.51 3.85
C PRO A 141 -3.29 30.28 3.57
N PRO A 142 -3.23 30.99 3.38
CA PRO A 142 -2.47 31.69 3.04
C PRO A 142 -1.80 32.35 3.77
N ALA A 143 -1.48 32.48 3.87
CA ALA A 143 -0.90 33.07 4.27
C ALA A 143 -0.77 33.95 4.54
N ALA A 144 -0.80 34.34 4.51
CA ALA A 144 -0.69 35.05 4.71
C ALA A 144 -0.27 35.72 4.99
N GLY A 145 -0.26 35.75 4.97
CA GLY A 145 0.23 36.72 5.20
C GLY A 145 0.77 37.01 5.53
#